data_9c114b065576d70d21a30bcc9a2e1ce8
#
_entry.id   9c114b065576d70d21a30bcc9a2e1ce8
#
_cell.length_a   1.000
_cell.length_b   1.000
_cell.length_c   1.000
_cell.angle_alpha   90.00
_cell.angle_beta   90.00
_cell.angle_gamma   90.00
#
_symmetry.space_group_name_H-M   'P 1'
#
loop_
_entity.id
_entity.type
_entity.pdbx_description
1 polymer ?
#
loop_
_entity_poly.entity_id
_entity_poly.type
_entity_poly.pdbx_seq_one_letter_code
_entity_poly.pdbx_strand_id
1 'polypeptide(L)' 'MSTPSLPESVRANVEAYFKDLGANEPANMHDMLLRTVEKPLLEVVLGRCQGNQSRAAQWLGLNRN' A
#
# COMPACT_ATOMS: atom_id res chain seq x y z
N MET A 1 -1.18 2.30 23.44
CA MET A 1 -0.38 1.78 22.33
C MET A 1 -0.57 2.61 21.08
N SER A 2 0.50 3.07 20.53
CA SER A 2 0.41 3.90 19.35
C SER A 2 0.62 3.05 18.10
N THR A 3 -0.12 3.40 17.07
CA THR A 3 0.03 2.77 15.76
C THR A 3 1.31 3.30 15.11
N PRO A 4 2.14 2.44 14.51
CA PRO A 4 3.33 2.93 13.82
C PRO A 4 2.92 3.82 12.65
N SER A 5 3.76 4.81 12.36
CA SER A 5 3.53 5.68 11.22
C SER A 5 3.67 4.88 9.91
N LEU A 6 3.13 5.42 8.84
CA LEU A 6 3.25 4.74 7.54
C LEU A 6 4.71 4.53 7.13
N PRO A 7 5.59 5.54 7.24
CA PRO A 7 6.99 5.29 6.90
C PRO A 7 7.62 4.17 7.74
N GLU A 8 7.29 4.10 9.02
CA GLU A 8 7.81 3.04 9.88
C GLU A 8 7.32 1.68 9.44
N SER A 9 6.04 1.58 9.11
CA SER A 9 5.46 0.32 8.65
C SER A 9 6.09 -0.11 7.33
N VAL A 10 6.31 0.80 6.42
CA VAL A 10 6.94 0.49 5.14
C VAL A 10 8.37 0.01 5.35
N ARG A 11 9.13 0.71 6.22
CA ARG A 11 10.49 0.27 6.51
C ARG A 11 10.52 -1.14 7.07
N ALA A 12 9.66 -1.42 8.03
CA ALA A 12 9.62 -2.75 8.65
C ALA A 12 9.28 -3.82 7.63
N ASN A 13 8.35 -3.56 6.75
CA ASN A 13 7.95 -4.53 5.73
C ASN A 13 9.04 -4.74 4.69
N VAL A 14 9.71 -3.68 4.29
CA VAL A 14 10.81 -3.79 3.33
C VAL A 14 11.98 -4.55 3.94
N GLU A 15 12.30 -4.28 5.20
CA GLU A 15 13.34 -5.03 5.89
C GLU A 15 13.02 -6.52 5.95
N ALA A 16 11.77 -6.86 6.26
CA ALA A 16 11.35 -8.25 6.30
C ALA A 16 11.46 -8.90 4.93
N TYR A 17 11.13 -8.16 3.88
CA TYR A 17 11.25 -8.65 2.52
C TYR A 17 12.69 -9.02 2.19
N PHE A 18 13.63 -8.14 2.53
CA PHE A 18 15.04 -8.42 2.29
C PHE A 18 15.53 -9.62 3.08
N LYS A 19 15.02 -9.79 4.28
CA LYS A 19 15.37 -10.93 5.11
C LYS A 19 14.93 -12.24 4.46
N ASP A 20 13.71 -12.26 3.94
CA ASP A 20 13.19 -13.44 3.26
C ASP A 20 13.91 -13.70 1.94
N LEU A 21 14.33 -12.63 1.28
CA LEU A 21 15.00 -12.73 -0.01
C LEU A 21 16.37 -13.37 0.12
N GLY A 22 17.04 -13.15 1.26
CA GLY A 22 18.34 -13.72 1.52
C GLY A 22 19.41 -13.14 0.60
N ALA A 23 20.12 -14.01 -0.10
CA ALA A 23 21.21 -13.60 -0.98
C ALA A 23 20.74 -13.24 -2.39
N ASN A 24 19.46 -13.42 -2.67
CA ASN A 24 18.93 -13.10 -3.99
C ASN A 24 18.79 -11.60 -4.16
N GLU A 25 18.94 -11.14 -5.39
CA GLU A 25 18.77 -9.73 -5.66
C GLU A 25 17.29 -9.40 -5.87
N PRO A 26 16.84 -8.28 -5.33
CA PRO A 26 15.45 -7.89 -5.55
C PRO A 26 15.23 -7.40 -6.98
N ALA A 27 13.99 -7.53 -7.43
CA ALA A 27 13.59 -7.05 -8.74
C ALA A 27 12.18 -6.52 -8.67
N ASN A 28 11.92 -5.46 -9.41
CA ASN A 28 10.58 -4.86 -9.50
C ASN A 28 9.99 -4.48 -8.15
N MET A 29 10.84 -4.06 -7.22
CA MET A 29 10.41 -3.71 -5.87
C MET A 29 9.40 -2.59 -5.86
N HIS A 30 9.61 -1.58 -6.69
CA HIS A 30 8.71 -0.43 -6.72
C HIS A 30 7.30 -0.88 -7.07
N ASP A 31 7.16 -1.66 -8.13
CA ASP A 31 5.86 -2.15 -8.57
C ASP A 31 5.24 -3.08 -7.55
N MET A 32 6.03 -3.98 -7.00
CA MET A 32 5.56 -4.92 -5.99
C MET A 32 5.06 -4.19 -4.75
N LEU A 33 5.82 -3.23 -4.26
CA LEU A 33 5.45 -2.50 -3.06
C LEU A 33 4.18 -1.68 -3.27
N LEU A 34 4.09 -0.99 -4.41
CA LEU A 34 2.90 -0.20 -4.70
C LEU A 34 1.65 -1.06 -4.78
N ARG A 35 1.75 -2.24 -5.39
CA ARG A 35 0.61 -3.15 -5.45
C ARG A 35 0.22 -3.67 -4.09
N THR A 36 1.21 -3.96 -3.26
CA THR A 36 0.96 -4.45 -1.91
C THR A 36 0.24 -3.41 -1.05
N VAL A 37 0.62 -2.14 -1.21
CA VAL A 37 0.02 -1.04 -0.46
C VAL A 37 -1.36 -0.67 -1.02
N GLU A 38 -1.54 -0.81 -2.33
CA GLU A 38 -2.77 -0.40 -3.00
C GLU A 38 -3.99 -1.16 -2.48
N LYS A 39 -3.87 -2.45 -2.29
CA LYS A 39 -5.01 -3.27 -1.88
C LYS A 39 -5.62 -2.82 -0.54
N PRO A 40 -4.84 -2.76 0.55
CA PRO A 40 -5.41 -2.28 1.81
C PRO A 40 -5.88 -0.84 1.74
N LEU A 41 -5.19 0.00 0.96
CA LEU A 41 -5.62 1.37 0.78
C LEU A 41 -7.01 1.43 0.16
N LEU A 42 -7.22 0.66 -0.92
CA LEU A 42 -8.52 0.62 -1.58
C LEU A 42 -9.61 0.08 -0.66
N GLU A 43 -9.29 -0.95 0.11
CA GLU A 43 -10.26 -1.55 1.03
C GLU A 43 -10.74 -0.54 2.06
N VAL A 44 -9.82 0.21 2.65
CA VAL A 44 -10.18 1.19 3.67
C VAL A 44 -10.98 2.34 3.05
N VAL A 45 -10.54 2.85 1.91
CA VAL A 45 -11.20 3.97 1.28
C VAL A 45 -12.61 3.58 0.81
N LEU A 46 -12.75 2.39 0.21
CA LEU A 46 -14.07 1.92 -0.21
C LEU A 46 -15.01 1.75 0.98
N GLY A 47 -14.47 1.25 2.10
CA GLY A 47 -15.26 1.13 3.31
C GLY A 47 -15.77 2.48 3.81
N ARG A 48 -14.90 3.48 3.76
CA ARG A 48 -15.28 4.84 4.16
C ARG A 48 -16.29 5.46 3.22
N CYS A 49 -16.24 5.08 1.95
CA CYS A 49 -17.15 5.59 0.92
C CYS A 49 -18.40 4.72 0.79
N GLN A 50 -18.56 3.74 1.68
CA GLN A 50 -19.73 2.85 1.68
C GLN A 50 -19.91 2.14 0.35
N GLY A 51 -18.81 1.73 -0.25
CA GLY A 51 -18.82 1.02 -1.52
C GLY A 51 -18.99 1.87 -2.76
N ASN A 52 -19.04 3.19 -2.61
CA ASN A 52 -19.17 4.10 -3.74
C ASN A 52 -17.82 4.25 -4.44
N GLN A 53 -17.66 3.56 -5.55
CA GLN A 53 -16.39 3.51 -6.27
C GLN A 53 -16.01 4.87 -6.87
N SER A 54 -17.00 5.61 -7.34
CA SER A 54 -16.73 6.95 -7.90
C SER A 54 -16.15 7.89 -6.86
N ARG A 55 -16.73 7.87 -5.66
CA ARG A 55 -16.26 8.70 -4.58
C ARG A 55 -14.85 8.25 -4.13
N ALA A 56 -14.66 6.95 -4.05
CA ALA A 56 -13.35 6.42 -3.68
C ALA A 56 -12.27 6.84 -4.67
N ALA A 57 -12.58 6.78 -5.96
CA ALA A 57 -11.63 7.21 -6.98
C ALA A 57 -11.28 8.69 -6.85
N GLN A 58 -12.26 9.52 -6.51
CA GLN A 58 -12.01 10.95 -6.27
C GLN A 58 -11.10 11.15 -5.07
N TRP A 59 -11.37 10.44 -3.97
CA TRP A 59 -10.56 10.56 -2.76
C TRP A 59 -9.13 10.11 -3.02
N LEU A 60 -8.95 9.09 -3.84
CA LEU A 60 -7.64 8.57 -4.15
C LEU A 60 -6.90 9.36 -5.22
N GLY A 61 -7.60 10.27 -5.88
CA GLY A 61 -7.00 11.04 -6.96
C GLY A 61 -6.83 10.27 -8.24
N LEU A 62 -7.58 9.18 -8.41
CA LEU A 62 -7.50 8.35 -9.61
C LEU A 62 -8.46 8.82 -10.70
N ASN A 63 -9.37 9.70 -10.35
CA ASN A 63 -10.36 10.18 -11.29
C ASN A 63 -9.76 11.27 -12.18
N ARG A 64 -9.65 10.98 -13.46
CA ARG A 64 -9.07 11.91 -14.43
C ARG A 64 -10.15 12.43 -15.38
N ASN A 65 -10.26 13.72 -15.42
CA ASN A 65 -11.14 14.38 -16.38
C ASN A 65 -10.48 15.58 -16.97
#